data_dbe99a728c1d02f3fcfc4c2c5614850a
#
_entry.id   dbe99a728c1d02f3fcfc4c2c5614850a
#
_cell.length_a   1.000
_cell.length_b   1.000
_cell.length_c   1.000
_cell.angle_alpha   90.00
_cell.angle_beta   90.00
_cell.angle_gamma   90.00
#
_symmetry.space_group_name_H-M   'P 1'
#
loop_
_entity.id
_entity.type
_entity.pdbx_description
1 polymer ?
#
loop_
_entity_poly.entity_id
_entity_poly.type
_entity_poly.pdbx_seq_one_letter_code
_entity_poly.pdbx_strand_id
1 'polypeptide(L)'
;LELPIDHFRLLGVSPTTDVQTVLRTLQQRLDRIPDQGFTLDTLEVRNTLLRQSADLLSDPERRSAYESQLTALSQSGQPLQAGLELGSNQELGGLLLLHEAGQHLEVFELVHRALQPPQAPALGSGREADLCLLAALSCLAGAEDLRRNRRFESAALLLGQGQQLLQRMGQQPQQRQAISEALLALRPFRVLDLLSRDLGAVQARSEGLRLLEELVDERGGLEGQRDPRMDTEEFQAFFRQIRAYLTVQEQIDLFSRWSSAPGQQGGSADFLATTALTASGFAQRKPERIATARSRLLASGQADIQPLLACLHLLLGQVDEAETAFTQGSSAEIRSWAQRAGEDPLAQLCAYCRDWLARDVLPGYRDLDADADLEAYFADRDVQAYLDPWLRICRLSLASGPGPAWTRRFRRHNRGEGGSPASPERSGRRGAGGGGPDPAELAPFSGNRWAPPGPDRSQRRGPAPGAGGGICPAAPAAHADPRGAQAGRQARNPDA
;
A
#
# COMPACT_ATOMS: atom_id res chain seq x y z
N LEU A 1 -26.11 6.81 33.02
CA LEU A 1 -25.63 6.22 31.75
C LEU A 1 -26.12 4.77 31.68
N GLU A 2 -26.71 4.39 30.58
CA GLU A 2 -27.03 3.00 30.28
C GLU A 2 -25.93 2.44 29.39
N LEU A 3 -25.19 1.43 29.88
CA LEU A 3 -24.14 0.76 29.10
C LEU A 3 -24.73 -0.43 28.34
N PRO A 4 -24.44 -0.61 27.05
CA PRO A 4 -24.99 -1.69 26.24
C PRO A 4 -24.24 -3.02 26.50
N ILE A 5 -24.15 -3.44 27.76
CA ILE A 5 -23.47 -4.64 28.20
C ILE A 5 -24.19 -5.32 29.36
N ASP A 6 -24.28 -6.63 29.35
CA ASP A 6 -24.80 -7.45 30.42
C ASP A 6 -23.71 -7.84 31.44
N HIS A 7 -24.11 -8.29 32.64
CA HIS A 7 -23.18 -8.67 33.70
C HIS A 7 -22.26 -9.86 33.33
N PHE A 8 -22.71 -10.79 32.48
CA PHE A 8 -21.87 -11.90 32.02
C PHE A 8 -20.71 -11.42 31.11
N ARG A 9 -21.06 -10.57 30.15
CA ARG A 9 -20.07 -9.97 29.25
C ARG A 9 -19.14 -9.00 29.99
N LEU A 10 -19.70 -8.22 30.92
CA LEU A 10 -18.94 -7.29 31.75
C LEU A 10 -17.87 -8.04 32.55
N LEU A 11 -18.21 -9.18 33.16
CA LEU A 11 -17.24 -10.00 33.89
C LEU A 11 -16.37 -10.86 32.98
N GLY A 12 -16.79 -11.14 31.72
CA GLY A 12 -16.10 -11.97 30.76
C GLY A 12 -16.34 -13.47 30.99
N VAL A 13 -17.57 -13.85 31.42
CA VAL A 13 -17.98 -15.22 31.67
C VAL A 13 -19.14 -15.65 30.78
N SER A 14 -19.27 -16.96 30.51
CA SER A 14 -20.45 -17.51 29.82
C SER A 14 -21.65 -17.58 30.75
N PRO A 15 -22.90 -17.43 30.25
CA PRO A 15 -24.09 -17.68 31.02
C PRO A 15 -24.18 -19.10 31.64
N THR A 16 -23.47 -20.06 31.10
CA THR A 16 -23.44 -21.44 31.62
C THR A 16 -22.35 -21.70 32.66
N THR A 17 -21.61 -20.66 33.04
CA THR A 17 -20.44 -20.78 33.94
C THR A 17 -20.87 -21.00 35.38
N ASP A 18 -20.16 -21.88 36.09
CA ASP A 18 -20.35 -22.12 37.53
C ASP A 18 -19.82 -20.99 38.41
N VAL A 19 -20.30 -20.93 39.63
CA VAL A 19 -19.97 -19.86 40.60
C VAL A 19 -18.44 -19.80 40.91
N GLN A 20 -17.79 -20.95 41.00
CA GLN A 20 -16.34 -20.98 41.27
C GLN A 20 -15.52 -20.32 40.14
N THR A 21 -15.93 -20.55 38.90
CA THR A 21 -15.30 -19.89 37.74
C THR A 21 -15.60 -18.40 37.67
N VAL A 22 -16.84 -17.98 38.07
CA VAL A 22 -17.18 -16.55 38.22
C VAL A 22 -16.22 -15.87 39.20
N LEU A 23 -16.05 -16.44 40.41
CA LEU A 23 -15.17 -15.88 41.43
C LEU A 23 -13.69 -15.89 41.02
N ARG A 24 -13.23 -16.95 40.33
CA ARG A 24 -11.86 -17.02 39.80
C ARG A 24 -11.62 -15.95 38.74
N THR A 25 -12.59 -15.74 37.85
CA THR A 25 -12.50 -14.70 36.81
C THR A 25 -12.50 -13.31 37.44
N LEU A 26 -13.32 -13.06 38.44
CA LEU A 26 -13.30 -11.82 39.19
C LEU A 26 -11.89 -11.56 39.75
N GLN A 27 -11.33 -12.54 40.47
CA GLN A 27 -10.00 -12.38 41.06
C GLN A 27 -8.93 -12.06 40.00
N GLN A 28 -8.92 -12.80 38.87
CA GLN A 28 -8.02 -12.56 37.76
C GLN A 28 -8.14 -11.15 37.16
N ARG A 29 -9.37 -10.62 37.08
CA ARG A 29 -9.60 -9.26 36.56
C ARG A 29 -9.24 -8.19 37.57
N LEU A 30 -9.41 -8.43 38.86
CA LEU A 30 -8.97 -7.52 39.92
C LEU A 30 -7.44 -7.46 40.01
N ASP A 31 -6.74 -8.59 39.79
CA ASP A 31 -5.29 -8.66 39.80
C ASP A 31 -4.66 -8.02 38.53
N ARG A 32 -5.40 -7.95 37.42
CA ARG A 32 -4.99 -7.29 36.17
C ARG A 32 -5.51 -5.86 36.12
N ILE A 33 -4.87 -4.98 36.87
CA ILE A 33 -5.21 -3.55 36.86
C ILE A 33 -4.66 -2.92 35.57
N PRO A 34 -5.45 -2.14 34.80
CA PRO A 34 -4.92 -1.35 33.69
C PRO A 34 -3.88 -0.33 34.20
N ASP A 35 -2.63 -0.43 33.72
CA ASP A 35 -1.51 0.44 34.10
C ASP A 35 -1.30 1.64 33.15
N GLN A 36 -2.33 1.96 32.37
CA GLN A 36 -2.26 2.96 31.29
C GLN A 36 -2.34 4.42 31.77
N GLY A 37 -2.40 4.65 33.07
CA GLY A 37 -2.38 5.99 33.66
C GLY A 37 -3.77 6.55 34.02
N PHE A 38 -4.78 5.70 34.23
CA PHE A 38 -6.08 6.09 34.80
C PHE A 38 -5.94 6.51 36.26
N THR A 39 -6.84 7.40 36.71
CA THR A 39 -6.92 7.80 38.11
C THR A 39 -7.34 6.63 39.00
N LEU A 40 -6.95 6.68 40.29
CA LEU A 40 -7.33 5.65 41.27
C LEU A 40 -8.86 5.57 41.43
N ASP A 41 -9.52 6.70 41.37
CA ASP A 41 -11.02 6.79 41.50
C ASP A 41 -11.66 5.96 40.37
N THR A 42 -11.21 6.10 39.13
CA THR A 42 -11.71 5.33 37.97
C THR A 42 -11.48 3.83 38.15
N LEU A 43 -10.29 3.45 38.63
CA LEU A 43 -9.92 2.04 38.86
C LEU A 43 -10.73 1.43 40.03
N GLU A 44 -11.00 2.18 41.09
CA GLU A 44 -11.86 1.74 42.22
C GLU A 44 -13.28 1.52 41.77
N VAL A 45 -13.84 2.43 40.98
CA VAL A 45 -15.19 2.29 40.41
C VAL A 45 -15.25 1.05 39.50
N ARG A 46 -14.27 0.85 38.60
CA ARG A 46 -14.15 -0.37 37.81
C ARG A 46 -14.19 -1.64 38.66
N ASN A 47 -13.38 -1.68 39.71
CA ASN A 47 -13.32 -2.83 40.62
C ASN A 47 -14.61 -3.05 41.38
N THR A 48 -15.29 -1.98 41.77
CA THR A 48 -16.60 -2.04 42.41
C THR A 48 -17.67 -2.65 41.52
N LEU A 49 -17.73 -2.23 40.23
CA LEU A 49 -18.64 -2.78 39.23
C LEU A 49 -18.40 -4.26 38.95
N LEU A 50 -17.11 -4.68 38.90
CA LEU A 50 -16.76 -6.09 38.76
C LEU A 50 -17.26 -6.92 39.92
N ARG A 51 -17.07 -6.44 41.18
CA ARG A 51 -17.59 -7.12 42.40
C ARG A 51 -19.12 -7.19 42.39
N GLN A 52 -19.79 -6.09 42.07
CA GLN A 52 -21.27 -6.07 41.98
C GLN A 52 -21.81 -7.10 40.97
N SER A 53 -21.13 -7.21 39.81
CA SER A 53 -21.51 -8.20 38.81
C SER A 53 -21.26 -9.63 39.26
N ALA A 54 -20.16 -9.89 39.95
CA ALA A 54 -19.85 -11.21 40.49
C ALA A 54 -20.79 -11.60 41.63
N ASP A 55 -21.14 -10.66 42.51
CA ASP A 55 -22.12 -10.88 43.61
C ASP A 55 -23.50 -11.25 43.05
N LEU A 56 -23.94 -10.57 41.99
CA LEU A 56 -25.20 -10.88 41.31
C LEU A 56 -25.16 -12.27 40.66
N LEU A 57 -24.11 -12.62 39.99
CA LEU A 57 -23.95 -13.90 39.26
C LEU A 57 -23.61 -15.09 40.17
N SER A 58 -23.15 -14.84 41.39
CA SER A 58 -22.84 -15.89 42.39
C SER A 58 -24.06 -16.26 43.26
N ASP A 59 -25.04 -15.40 43.35
CA ASP A 59 -26.29 -15.67 44.07
C ASP A 59 -27.28 -16.39 43.14
N PRO A 60 -27.71 -17.62 43.45
CA PRO A 60 -28.58 -18.40 42.54
C PRO A 60 -29.94 -17.77 42.26
N GLU A 61 -30.55 -17.11 43.26
CA GLU A 61 -31.89 -16.48 43.10
C GLU A 61 -31.78 -15.23 42.23
N ARG A 62 -30.83 -14.36 42.55
CA ARG A 62 -30.59 -13.10 41.80
C ARG A 62 -30.16 -13.39 40.36
N ARG A 63 -29.31 -14.40 40.16
CA ARG A 63 -28.86 -14.84 38.82
C ARG A 63 -30.05 -15.35 38.02
N SER A 64 -30.91 -16.24 38.59
CA SER A 64 -32.08 -16.79 37.89
C SER A 64 -33.07 -15.68 37.49
N ALA A 65 -33.30 -14.72 38.38
CA ALA A 65 -34.15 -13.55 38.10
C ALA A 65 -33.57 -12.72 36.95
N TYR A 66 -32.25 -12.49 36.96
CA TYR A 66 -31.52 -11.75 35.90
C TYR A 66 -31.54 -12.47 34.54
N GLU A 67 -31.31 -13.77 34.51
CA GLU A 67 -31.42 -14.59 33.31
C GLU A 67 -32.81 -14.58 32.70
N SER A 68 -33.83 -14.60 33.55
CA SER A 68 -35.25 -14.48 33.14
C SER A 68 -35.52 -13.11 32.49
N GLN A 69 -34.96 -12.02 33.04
CA GLN A 69 -35.05 -10.69 32.44
C GLN A 69 -34.36 -10.61 31.08
N LEU A 70 -33.14 -11.15 30.95
CA LEU A 70 -32.43 -11.21 29.68
C LEU A 70 -33.21 -11.99 28.62
N THR A 71 -33.83 -13.12 29.02
CA THR A 71 -34.62 -13.93 28.12
C THR A 71 -35.88 -13.19 27.64
N ALA A 72 -36.58 -12.47 28.56
CA ALA A 72 -37.73 -11.65 28.20
C ALA A 72 -37.36 -10.52 27.22
N LEU A 73 -36.21 -9.84 27.43
CA LEU A 73 -35.72 -8.82 26.54
C LEU A 73 -35.40 -9.41 25.16
N SER A 74 -34.77 -10.61 25.08
CA SER A 74 -34.49 -11.26 23.83
C SER A 74 -35.74 -11.64 23.02
N GLN A 75 -36.83 -11.98 23.69
CA GLN A 75 -38.12 -12.34 23.08
C GLN A 75 -38.91 -11.11 22.60
N SER A 76 -38.64 -9.92 23.12
CA SER A 76 -39.35 -8.68 22.74
C SER A 76 -39.02 -8.17 21.33
N GLY A 77 -38.06 -8.79 20.62
CA GLY A 77 -37.64 -8.41 19.25
C GLY A 77 -36.93 -7.06 19.17
N GLN A 78 -36.70 -6.40 20.31
CA GLN A 78 -35.82 -5.24 20.35
C GLN A 78 -34.36 -5.69 20.31
N PRO A 79 -33.46 -4.93 19.68
CA PRO A 79 -32.04 -5.25 19.75
C PRO A 79 -31.65 -5.40 21.22
N LEU A 80 -31.02 -6.52 21.58
CA LEU A 80 -30.57 -6.89 22.93
C LEU A 80 -29.65 -5.78 23.50
N GLN A 81 -30.25 -4.75 24.00
CA GLN A 81 -29.60 -3.79 24.90
C GLN A 81 -30.07 -4.14 26.32
N ALA A 82 -29.47 -5.21 26.88
CA ALA A 82 -29.48 -5.36 28.32
C ALA A 82 -28.54 -4.26 28.85
N GLY A 83 -29.13 -3.08 29.05
CA GLY A 83 -28.38 -1.91 29.51
C GLY A 83 -28.12 -2.01 31.00
N LEU A 84 -26.87 -1.91 31.39
CA LEU A 84 -26.51 -1.71 32.79
C LEU A 84 -26.66 -0.23 33.13
N GLU A 85 -27.65 0.11 33.99
CA GLU A 85 -27.85 1.47 34.48
C GLU A 85 -26.75 1.85 35.47
N LEU A 86 -26.00 2.89 35.15
CA LEU A 86 -24.91 3.41 35.98
C LEU A 86 -25.23 4.82 36.48
N GLY A 87 -24.92 5.08 37.74
CA GLY A 87 -24.87 6.43 38.26
C GLY A 87 -23.77 7.28 37.61
N SER A 88 -23.93 8.60 37.66
CA SER A 88 -22.94 9.52 37.05
C SER A 88 -21.52 9.39 37.62
N ASN A 89 -21.38 8.92 38.85
CA ASN A 89 -20.13 8.65 39.54
C ASN A 89 -19.48 7.31 39.09
N GLN A 90 -20.25 6.43 38.45
CA GLN A 90 -19.78 5.11 37.99
C GLN A 90 -19.47 5.07 36.49
N GLU A 91 -19.75 6.15 35.76
CA GLU A 91 -19.68 6.23 34.31
C GLU A 91 -18.30 5.84 33.75
N LEU A 92 -17.23 6.44 34.28
CA LEU A 92 -15.86 6.17 33.80
C LEU A 92 -15.41 4.72 33.99
N GLY A 93 -15.64 4.16 35.18
CA GLY A 93 -15.34 2.76 35.46
C GLY A 93 -16.12 1.80 34.56
N GLY A 94 -17.41 2.13 34.29
CA GLY A 94 -18.24 1.38 33.36
C GLY A 94 -17.77 1.46 31.91
N LEU A 95 -17.41 2.64 31.42
CA LEU A 95 -16.83 2.82 30.08
C LEU A 95 -15.49 2.10 29.91
N LEU A 96 -14.67 2.08 30.97
CA LEU A 96 -13.43 1.30 30.97
C LEU A 96 -13.70 -0.21 30.87
N LEU A 97 -14.69 -0.72 31.60
CA LEU A 97 -15.13 -2.12 31.49
C LEU A 97 -15.70 -2.47 30.12
N LEU A 98 -16.43 -1.56 29.50
CA LEU A 98 -16.94 -1.71 28.14
C LEU A 98 -15.79 -1.76 27.12
N HIS A 99 -14.74 -0.95 27.32
CA HIS A 99 -13.52 -1.00 26.53
C HIS A 99 -12.79 -2.36 26.69
N GLU A 100 -12.65 -2.83 27.92
CA GLU A 100 -12.06 -4.14 28.22
C GLU A 100 -12.88 -5.32 27.63
N ALA A 101 -14.18 -5.13 27.44
CA ALA A 101 -15.08 -6.08 26.78
C ALA A 101 -14.98 -6.04 25.23
N GLY A 102 -14.09 -5.19 24.66
CA GLY A 102 -13.87 -5.10 23.23
C GLY A 102 -14.88 -4.23 22.45
N GLN A 103 -15.73 -3.47 23.15
CA GLN A 103 -16.71 -2.58 22.52
C GLN A 103 -16.11 -1.19 22.20
N HIS A 104 -14.99 -1.19 21.50
CA HIS A 104 -14.13 0.00 21.33
C HIS A 104 -14.83 1.15 20.61
N LEU A 105 -15.60 0.86 19.56
CA LEU A 105 -16.32 1.89 18.78
C LEU A 105 -17.39 2.56 19.62
N GLU A 106 -18.17 1.79 20.37
CA GLU A 106 -19.23 2.30 21.25
C GLU A 106 -18.64 3.19 22.36
N VAL A 107 -17.53 2.72 22.97
CA VAL A 107 -16.82 3.51 23.98
C VAL A 107 -16.33 4.83 23.40
N PHE A 108 -15.72 4.82 22.22
CA PHE A 108 -15.25 6.05 21.59
C PHE A 108 -16.40 7.04 21.36
N GLU A 109 -17.55 6.58 20.87
CA GLU A 109 -18.72 7.43 20.66
C GLU A 109 -19.27 8.01 21.96
N LEU A 110 -19.39 7.19 23.02
CA LEU A 110 -19.86 7.63 24.31
C LEU A 110 -18.92 8.66 24.95
N VAL A 111 -17.61 8.37 24.93
CA VAL A 111 -16.59 9.27 25.46
C VAL A 111 -16.50 10.56 24.64
N HIS A 112 -16.56 10.46 23.31
CA HIS A 112 -16.56 11.63 22.42
C HIS A 112 -17.74 12.57 22.75
N ARG A 113 -18.92 12.00 23.04
CA ARG A 113 -20.11 12.74 23.45
C ARG A 113 -19.95 13.36 24.85
N ALA A 114 -19.39 12.60 25.82
CA ALA A 114 -19.14 13.07 27.18
C ALA A 114 -18.10 14.21 27.26
N LEU A 115 -17.21 14.35 26.27
CA LEU A 115 -16.24 15.44 26.13
C LEU A 115 -16.80 16.68 25.40
N GLN A 116 -18.07 16.65 24.98
CA GLN A 116 -18.72 17.80 24.35
C GLN A 116 -19.59 18.59 25.32
N PRO A 117 -19.67 19.93 25.21
CA PRO A 117 -20.63 20.72 25.98
C PRO A 117 -22.06 20.28 25.67
N PRO A 118 -22.99 20.31 26.66
CA PRO A 118 -22.81 20.79 28.03
C PRO A 118 -22.24 19.74 29.01
N GLN A 119 -21.97 18.51 28.58
CA GLN A 119 -21.58 17.37 29.45
C GLN A 119 -20.07 17.35 29.75
N ALA A 120 -19.28 18.19 29.06
CA ALA A 120 -17.83 18.21 29.22
C ALA A 120 -17.45 18.44 30.70
N PRO A 121 -16.48 17.64 31.23
CA PRO A 121 -15.97 17.85 32.59
C PRO A 121 -15.20 19.16 32.71
N ALA A 122 -14.90 19.57 33.93
CA ALA A 122 -14.09 20.74 34.19
C ALA A 122 -12.69 20.55 33.61
N LEU A 123 -12.15 21.59 32.97
CA LEU A 123 -10.81 21.58 32.37
C LEU A 123 -9.74 21.26 33.41
N GLY A 124 -8.81 20.38 33.08
CA GLY A 124 -7.74 19.93 33.96
C GLY A 124 -8.16 18.99 35.08
N SER A 125 -9.41 18.50 35.08
CA SER A 125 -9.89 17.51 36.06
C SER A 125 -9.36 16.11 35.73
N GLY A 126 -9.21 15.25 36.73
CA GLY A 126 -8.86 13.84 36.55
C GLY A 126 -9.85 13.11 35.61
N ARG A 127 -11.16 13.49 35.72
CA ARG A 127 -12.22 12.96 34.83
C ARG A 127 -11.99 13.32 33.36
N GLU A 128 -11.55 14.55 33.07
CA GLU A 128 -11.20 14.95 31.70
C GLU A 128 -10.00 14.14 31.17
N ALA A 129 -8.96 14.01 31.99
CA ALA A 129 -7.77 13.25 31.62
C ALA A 129 -8.09 11.77 31.31
N ASP A 130 -8.89 11.13 32.18
CA ASP A 130 -9.30 9.74 32.00
C ASP A 130 -10.19 9.53 30.77
N LEU A 131 -11.14 10.45 30.51
CA LEU A 131 -11.94 10.42 29.28
C LEU A 131 -11.10 10.60 28.04
N CYS A 132 -10.14 11.52 28.04
CA CYS A 132 -9.20 11.70 26.91
C CYS A 132 -8.33 10.47 26.67
N LEU A 133 -7.84 9.84 27.74
CA LEU A 133 -7.07 8.61 27.67
C LEU A 133 -7.92 7.47 27.10
N LEU A 134 -9.13 7.29 27.63
CA LEU A 134 -10.07 6.25 27.16
C LEU A 134 -10.50 6.46 25.70
N ALA A 135 -10.71 7.71 25.28
CA ALA A 135 -10.96 8.05 23.87
C ALA A 135 -9.80 7.61 22.97
N ALA A 136 -8.57 7.90 23.39
CA ALA A 136 -7.38 7.53 22.63
C ALA A 136 -7.22 6.02 22.49
N LEU A 137 -7.34 5.29 23.61
CA LEU A 137 -7.21 3.83 23.64
C LEU A 137 -8.30 3.15 22.81
N SER A 138 -9.55 3.61 22.97
CA SER A 138 -10.68 3.07 22.22
C SER A 138 -10.60 3.38 20.72
N CYS A 139 -10.11 4.56 20.37
CA CYS A 139 -9.85 4.95 18.98
C CYS A 139 -8.79 4.02 18.34
N LEU A 140 -7.65 3.80 18.98
CA LEU A 140 -6.60 2.94 18.49
C LEU A 140 -7.04 1.47 18.36
N ALA A 141 -7.68 0.93 19.41
CA ALA A 141 -8.16 -0.45 19.41
C ALA A 141 -9.27 -0.67 18.37
N GLY A 142 -10.24 0.25 18.32
CA GLY A 142 -11.33 0.18 17.34
C GLY A 142 -10.84 0.32 15.89
N ALA A 143 -9.83 1.15 15.65
CA ALA A 143 -9.22 1.27 14.32
C ALA A 143 -8.48 -0.02 13.92
N GLU A 144 -7.82 -0.69 14.87
CA GLU A 144 -7.19 -1.98 14.62
C GLU A 144 -8.21 -3.07 14.31
N ASP A 145 -9.35 -3.11 15.00
CA ASP A 145 -10.45 -4.02 14.69
C ASP A 145 -11.03 -3.77 13.29
N LEU A 146 -11.23 -2.50 12.94
CA LEU A 146 -11.67 -2.11 11.58
C LEU A 146 -10.64 -2.51 10.52
N ARG A 147 -9.35 -2.34 10.78
CA ARG A 147 -8.26 -2.73 9.90
C ARG A 147 -8.24 -4.25 9.66
N ARG A 148 -8.39 -5.06 10.72
CA ARG A 148 -8.49 -6.53 10.62
C ARG A 148 -9.67 -6.97 9.79
N ASN A 149 -10.79 -6.24 9.87
CA ASN A 149 -11.99 -6.45 9.08
C ASN A 149 -11.93 -5.79 7.68
N ARG A 150 -10.75 -5.32 7.24
CA ARG A 150 -10.51 -4.64 5.95
C ARG A 150 -11.38 -3.39 5.71
N ARG A 151 -11.88 -2.76 6.78
CA ARG A 151 -12.66 -1.52 6.71
C ARG A 151 -11.73 -0.30 6.86
N PHE A 152 -10.81 -0.14 5.91
CA PHE A 152 -9.69 0.81 6.02
C PHE A 152 -10.14 2.27 6.07
N GLU A 153 -11.15 2.65 5.28
CA GLU A 153 -11.69 4.02 5.31
C GLU A 153 -12.39 4.34 6.64
N SER A 154 -13.15 3.38 7.20
CA SER A 154 -13.74 3.55 8.52
C SER A 154 -12.67 3.66 9.62
N ALA A 155 -11.59 2.89 9.53
CA ALA A 155 -10.45 2.99 10.44
C ALA A 155 -9.76 4.37 10.36
N ALA A 156 -9.53 4.87 9.15
CA ALA A 156 -8.93 6.18 8.94
C ALA A 156 -9.81 7.32 9.45
N LEU A 157 -11.14 7.21 9.25
CA LEU A 157 -12.10 8.18 9.76
C LEU A 157 -12.08 8.21 11.30
N LEU A 158 -12.11 7.05 11.94
CA LEU A 158 -12.06 6.92 13.41
C LEU A 158 -10.77 7.52 13.98
N LEU A 159 -9.62 7.18 13.39
CA LEU A 159 -8.32 7.74 13.80
C LEU A 159 -8.26 9.27 13.59
N GLY A 160 -8.81 9.78 12.50
CA GLY A 160 -8.92 11.20 12.23
C GLY A 160 -9.77 11.94 13.27
N GLN A 161 -10.92 11.36 13.65
CA GLN A 161 -11.77 11.89 14.71
C GLN A 161 -11.07 11.89 16.07
N GLY A 162 -10.37 10.80 16.41
CA GLY A 162 -9.57 10.71 17.63
C GLY A 162 -8.45 11.75 17.67
N GLN A 163 -7.75 11.93 16.58
CA GLN A 163 -6.68 12.94 16.47
C GLN A 163 -7.22 14.37 16.67
N GLN A 164 -8.32 14.71 16.00
CA GLN A 164 -8.96 16.02 16.14
C GLN A 164 -9.47 16.27 17.57
N LEU A 165 -10.10 15.25 18.19
CA LEU A 165 -10.56 15.34 19.56
C LEU A 165 -9.40 15.65 20.52
N LEU A 166 -8.35 14.84 20.51
CA LEU A 166 -7.21 14.99 21.42
C LEU A 166 -6.40 16.26 21.14
N GLN A 167 -6.33 16.71 19.88
CA GLN A 167 -5.70 17.98 19.53
C GLN A 167 -6.50 19.17 20.14
N ARG A 168 -7.82 19.14 20.05
CA ARG A 168 -8.70 20.16 20.63
C ARG A 168 -8.59 20.18 22.16
N MET A 169 -8.50 19.00 22.79
CA MET A 169 -8.36 18.89 24.24
C MET A 169 -6.97 19.24 24.75
N GLY A 170 -5.94 19.25 23.89
CA GLY A 170 -4.55 19.52 24.27
C GLY A 170 -3.91 18.43 25.15
N GLN A 171 -4.58 17.27 25.27
CA GLN A 171 -4.21 16.17 26.15
C GLN A 171 -3.49 15.03 25.39
N GLN A 172 -2.91 14.09 26.12
CA GLN A 172 -2.40 12.80 25.66
C GLN A 172 -1.44 12.88 24.46
N PRO A 173 -0.26 13.56 24.56
CA PRO A 173 0.64 13.76 23.42
C PRO A 173 1.21 12.46 22.86
N GLN A 174 1.48 11.45 23.70
CA GLN A 174 1.98 10.14 23.28
C GLN A 174 0.92 9.39 22.45
N GLN A 175 -0.32 9.39 22.90
CA GLN A 175 -1.42 8.75 22.17
C GLN A 175 -1.76 9.47 20.87
N ARG A 176 -1.63 10.81 20.84
CA ARG A 176 -1.76 11.57 19.56
C ARG A 176 -0.70 11.15 18.55
N GLN A 177 0.53 10.95 19.02
CA GLN A 177 1.60 10.44 18.15
C GLN A 177 1.28 9.02 17.67
N ALA A 178 0.84 8.12 18.56
CA ALA A 178 0.45 6.76 18.19
C ALA A 178 -0.69 6.73 17.16
N ILE A 179 -1.69 7.62 17.30
CA ILE A 179 -2.77 7.75 16.30
C ILE A 179 -2.21 8.23 14.95
N SER A 180 -1.29 9.21 14.95
CA SER A 180 -0.65 9.68 13.72
C SER A 180 0.15 8.57 13.03
N GLU A 181 0.89 7.79 13.80
CA GLU A 181 1.65 6.63 13.29
C GLU A 181 0.71 5.55 12.74
N ALA A 182 -0.42 5.28 13.42
CA ALA A 182 -1.43 4.34 12.94
C ALA A 182 -2.08 4.80 11.61
N LEU A 183 -2.36 6.10 11.45
CA LEU A 183 -2.86 6.67 10.19
C LEU A 183 -1.86 6.49 9.05
N LEU A 184 -0.58 6.73 9.31
CA LEU A 184 0.48 6.55 8.32
C LEU A 184 0.66 5.07 7.95
N ALA A 185 0.63 4.17 8.95
CA ALA A 185 0.71 2.72 8.71
C ALA A 185 -0.51 2.16 7.94
N LEU A 186 -1.66 2.81 8.05
CA LEU A 186 -2.87 2.43 7.33
C LEU A 186 -2.86 2.85 5.86
N ARG A 187 -2.06 3.86 5.49
CA ARG A 187 -2.07 4.49 4.16
C ARG A 187 -1.87 3.51 3.00
N PRO A 188 -0.91 2.57 2.99
CA PRO A 188 -0.74 1.62 1.89
C PRO A 188 -1.99 0.74 1.66
N PHE A 189 -2.65 0.31 2.73
CA PHE A 189 -3.87 -0.49 2.65
C PHE A 189 -5.04 0.31 2.08
N ARG A 190 -5.16 1.60 2.45
CA ARG A 190 -6.15 2.52 1.88
C ARG A 190 -5.93 2.74 0.39
N VAL A 191 -4.68 2.96 -0.03
CA VAL A 191 -4.32 3.11 -1.44
C VAL A 191 -4.76 1.89 -2.23
N LEU A 192 -4.44 0.68 -1.76
CA LEU A 192 -4.85 -0.58 -2.39
C LEU A 192 -6.37 -0.71 -2.48
N ASP A 193 -7.08 -0.49 -1.37
CA ASP A 193 -8.55 -0.59 -1.33
C ASP A 193 -9.21 0.40 -2.31
N LEU A 194 -8.82 1.67 -2.25
CA LEU A 194 -9.41 2.73 -3.06
C LEU A 194 -9.15 2.56 -4.56
N LEU A 195 -7.92 2.19 -4.95
CA LEU A 195 -7.54 2.02 -6.35
C LEU A 195 -8.03 0.69 -6.94
N SER A 196 -8.27 -0.34 -6.13
CA SER A 196 -8.84 -1.61 -6.58
C SER A 196 -10.33 -1.52 -6.95
N ARG A 197 -11.04 -0.48 -6.49
CA ARG A 197 -12.46 -0.26 -6.78
C ARG A 197 -12.68 0.00 -8.27
N ASP A 198 -13.93 -0.12 -8.71
CA ASP A 198 -14.31 0.08 -10.11
C ASP A 198 -13.88 1.44 -10.66
N LEU A 199 -13.60 1.51 -11.96
CA LEU A 199 -13.19 2.74 -12.63
C LEU A 199 -14.23 3.86 -12.50
N GLY A 200 -15.53 3.52 -12.35
CA GLY A 200 -16.61 4.46 -12.09
C GLY A 200 -16.59 5.11 -10.70
N ALA A 201 -15.82 4.58 -9.73
CA ALA A 201 -15.70 5.14 -8.40
C ALA A 201 -14.72 6.33 -8.36
N VAL A 202 -15.00 7.39 -9.12
CA VAL A 202 -14.09 8.51 -9.40
C VAL A 202 -13.54 9.16 -8.13
N GLN A 203 -14.39 9.44 -7.12
CA GLN A 203 -13.95 10.07 -5.89
C GLN A 203 -12.99 9.18 -5.08
N ALA A 204 -13.31 7.88 -4.97
CA ALA A 204 -12.46 6.93 -4.28
C ALA A 204 -11.10 6.79 -4.96
N ARG A 205 -11.09 6.70 -6.29
CA ARG A 205 -9.85 6.63 -7.07
C ARG A 205 -9.01 7.91 -6.95
N SER A 206 -9.65 9.09 -7.01
CA SER A 206 -8.96 10.37 -6.83
C SER A 206 -8.28 10.45 -5.47
N GLU A 207 -8.97 10.03 -4.40
CA GLU A 207 -8.38 9.96 -3.05
C GLU A 207 -7.24 8.93 -2.98
N GLY A 208 -7.41 7.76 -3.60
CA GLY A 208 -6.36 6.73 -3.69
C GLY A 208 -5.09 7.23 -4.39
N LEU A 209 -5.25 7.98 -5.51
CA LEU A 209 -4.13 8.59 -6.23
C LEU A 209 -3.43 9.66 -5.37
N ARG A 210 -4.20 10.52 -4.69
CA ARG A 210 -3.65 11.53 -3.77
C ARG A 210 -2.83 10.90 -2.65
N LEU A 211 -3.34 9.85 -2.01
CA LEU A 211 -2.63 9.12 -0.96
C LEU A 211 -1.37 8.42 -1.48
N LEU A 212 -1.40 7.93 -2.71
CA LEU A 212 -0.23 7.33 -3.36
C LEU A 212 0.85 8.39 -3.62
N GLU A 213 0.48 9.57 -4.12
CA GLU A 213 1.40 10.69 -4.31
C GLU A 213 2.06 11.11 -3.00
N GLU A 214 1.27 11.29 -1.93
CA GLU A 214 1.81 11.63 -0.60
C GLU A 214 2.78 10.56 -0.08
N LEU A 215 2.46 9.27 -0.27
CA LEU A 215 3.33 8.18 0.16
C LEU A 215 4.67 8.19 -0.58
N VAL A 216 4.63 8.44 -1.90
CA VAL A 216 5.85 8.52 -2.73
C VAL A 216 6.66 9.76 -2.37
N ASP A 217 6.02 10.91 -2.14
CA ASP A 217 6.70 12.16 -1.76
C ASP A 217 7.38 12.06 -0.39
N GLU A 218 6.69 11.52 0.62
CA GLU A 218 7.26 11.28 1.96
C GLU A 218 8.47 10.35 1.91
N ARG A 219 8.41 9.34 1.07
CA ARG A 219 9.51 8.41 0.83
C ARG A 219 10.71 9.11 0.16
N GLY A 220 10.50 10.21 -0.55
CA GLY A 220 11.50 10.93 -1.35
C GLY A 220 11.59 10.41 -2.77
N GLY A 221 10.47 9.99 -3.35
CA GLY A 221 10.35 9.47 -4.70
C GLY A 221 10.32 7.95 -4.78
N LEU A 222 10.23 7.41 -5.99
CA LEU A 222 10.18 5.97 -6.23
C LEU A 222 11.44 5.23 -5.74
N GLU A 223 12.59 5.87 -5.79
CA GLU A 223 13.90 5.34 -5.37
C GLU A 223 14.26 5.77 -3.94
N GLY A 224 13.41 6.59 -3.31
CA GLY A 224 13.63 7.12 -1.97
C GLY A 224 13.62 6.03 -0.88
N GLN A 225 14.25 6.33 0.25
CA GLN A 225 14.36 5.42 1.39
C GLN A 225 14.06 6.13 2.72
N ARG A 226 13.32 7.25 2.67
CA ARG A 226 13.05 8.06 3.88
C ARG A 226 11.98 7.47 4.77
N ASP A 227 11.13 6.57 4.27
CA ASP A 227 10.08 5.93 5.06
C ASP A 227 10.62 4.68 5.77
N PRO A 228 10.76 4.70 7.11
CA PRO A 228 11.28 3.56 7.87
C PRO A 228 10.28 2.40 8.00
N ARG A 229 9.01 2.61 7.61
CA ARG A 229 7.90 1.63 7.78
C ARG A 229 7.81 0.63 6.64
N MET A 230 8.41 0.96 5.50
CA MET A 230 8.39 0.12 4.31
C MET A 230 9.77 0.14 3.66
N ASP A 231 10.44 -0.99 3.65
CA ASP A 231 11.74 -1.12 3.00
C ASP A 231 11.62 -1.04 1.45
N THR A 232 12.73 -1.09 0.76
CA THR A 232 12.76 -0.93 -0.69
C THR A 232 12.09 -2.10 -1.40
N GLU A 233 12.23 -3.33 -0.91
CA GLU A 233 11.65 -4.52 -1.54
C GLU A 233 10.13 -4.57 -1.32
N GLU A 234 9.68 -4.27 -0.10
CA GLU A 234 8.26 -4.15 0.24
C GLU A 234 7.57 -3.06 -0.59
N PHE A 235 8.22 -1.89 -0.72
CA PHE A 235 7.70 -0.82 -1.55
C PHE A 235 7.61 -1.22 -3.02
N GLN A 236 8.63 -1.87 -3.58
CA GLN A 236 8.60 -2.32 -4.97
C GLN A 236 7.50 -3.37 -5.20
N ALA A 237 7.28 -4.27 -4.24
CA ALA A 237 6.20 -5.25 -4.31
C ALA A 237 4.82 -4.57 -4.28
N PHE A 238 4.62 -3.66 -3.32
CA PHE A 238 3.42 -2.84 -3.21
C PHE A 238 3.16 -2.03 -4.48
N PHE A 239 4.18 -1.35 -5.00
CA PHE A 239 4.07 -0.50 -6.18
C PHE A 239 3.74 -1.29 -7.45
N ARG A 240 4.33 -2.49 -7.62
CA ARG A 240 3.96 -3.39 -8.72
C ARG A 240 2.49 -3.79 -8.65
N GLN A 241 1.98 -4.08 -7.45
CA GLN A 241 0.57 -4.41 -7.26
C GLN A 241 -0.34 -3.22 -7.57
N ILE A 242 0.01 -2.00 -7.12
CA ILE A 242 -0.74 -0.77 -7.39
C ILE A 242 -0.84 -0.50 -8.89
N ARG A 243 0.26 -0.65 -9.63
CA ARG A 243 0.26 -0.40 -11.08
C ARG A 243 -0.80 -1.18 -11.84
N ALA A 244 -1.08 -2.43 -11.43
CA ALA A 244 -2.12 -3.25 -12.04
C ALA A 244 -3.56 -2.69 -11.86
N TYR A 245 -3.77 -1.80 -10.90
CA TYR A 245 -5.05 -1.13 -10.65
C TYR A 245 -5.15 0.26 -11.30
N LEU A 246 -4.06 0.78 -11.84
CA LEU A 246 -4.02 2.08 -12.51
C LEU A 246 -4.32 1.93 -14.01
N THR A 247 -5.05 2.90 -14.56
CA THR A 247 -5.20 3.04 -16.00
C THR A 247 -3.90 3.52 -16.65
N VAL A 248 -3.76 3.31 -17.94
CA VAL A 248 -2.58 3.77 -18.67
C VAL A 248 -2.44 5.30 -18.60
N GLN A 249 -3.56 6.03 -18.60
CA GLN A 249 -3.53 7.50 -18.50
C GLN A 249 -3.14 7.96 -17.10
N GLU A 250 -3.68 7.35 -16.03
CA GLU A 250 -3.27 7.64 -14.65
C GLU A 250 -1.77 7.42 -14.45
N GLN A 251 -1.22 6.33 -15.02
CA GLN A 251 0.23 6.07 -14.96
C GLN A 251 1.06 7.12 -15.72
N ILE A 252 0.63 7.53 -16.92
CA ILE A 252 1.30 8.61 -17.67
C ILE A 252 1.33 9.89 -16.86
N ASP A 253 0.19 10.28 -16.26
CA ASP A 253 0.07 11.53 -15.52
C ASP A 253 0.91 11.50 -14.23
N LEU A 254 0.84 10.42 -13.45
CA LEU A 254 1.63 10.24 -12.22
C LEU A 254 3.14 10.28 -12.50
N PHE A 255 3.61 9.43 -13.43
CA PHE A 255 5.04 9.32 -13.70
C PHE A 255 5.61 10.57 -14.36
N SER A 256 4.81 11.28 -15.16
CA SER A 256 5.23 12.56 -15.73
C SER A 256 5.36 13.65 -14.67
N ARG A 257 4.48 13.67 -13.65
CA ARG A 257 4.62 14.60 -12.52
C ARG A 257 5.85 14.26 -11.68
N TRP A 258 6.04 12.98 -11.35
CA TRP A 258 7.20 12.56 -10.53
C TRP A 258 8.54 12.78 -11.22
N SER A 259 8.63 12.57 -12.54
CA SER A 259 9.87 12.85 -13.29
C SER A 259 10.21 14.34 -13.37
N SER A 260 9.19 15.22 -13.25
CA SER A 260 9.37 16.67 -13.29
C SER A 260 9.59 17.31 -11.91
N ALA A 261 9.47 16.53 -10.81
CA ALA A 261 9.57 17.02 -9.45
C ALA A 261 11.03 17.42 -9.11
N PRO A 262 11.26 18.62 -8.54
CA PRO A 262 12.60 19.06 -8.17
C PRO A 262 13.19 18.16 -7.06
N GLY A 263 14.39 17.68 -7.28
CA GLY A 263 15.11 16.80 -6.33
C GLY A 263 14.87 15.30 -6.51
N GLN A 264 14.01 14.88 -7.41
CA GLN A 264 13.88 13.47 -7.82
C GLN A 264 14.77 13.22 -9.05
N GLN A 265 16.01 12.87 -8.82
CA GLN A 265 16.98 12.55 -9.90
C GLN A 265 16.94 11.08 -10.31
N GLY A 266 15.86 10.34 -10.02
CA GLY A 266 15.75 8.92 -10.36
C GLY A 266 15.19 8.72 -11.76
N GLY A 267 15.91 7.98 -12.61
CA GLY A 267 15.48 7.62 -13.95
C GLY A 267 14.25 6.70 -14.01
N SER A 268 13.81 6.12 -12.88
CA SER A 268 12.69 5.17 -12.83
C SER A 268 11.37 5.79 -13.24
N ALA A 269 11.05 7.01 -12.79
CA ALA A 269 9.80 7.68 -13.16
C ALA A 269 9.75 8.00 -14.67
N ASP A 270 10.86 8.48 -15.23
CA ASP A 270 10.97 8.73 -16.68
C ASP A 270 10.85 7.45 -17.50
N PHE A 271 11.49 6.39 -17.06
CA PHE A 271 11.39 5.08 -17.70
C PHE A 271 9.96 4.55 -17.69
N LEU A 272 9.28 4.62 -16.53
CA LEU A 272 7.88 4.19 -16.39
C LEU A 272 6.93 5.07 -17.22
N ALA A 273 7.15 6.38 -17.29
CA ALA A 273 6.39 7.28 -18.15
C ALA A 273 6.58 6.94 -19.64
N THR A 274 7.82 6.65 -20.05
CA THR A 274 8.14 6.22 -21.43
C THR A 274 7.43 4.91 -21.77
N THR A 275 7.44 3.94 -20.85
CA THR A 275 6.77 2.65 -21.03
C THR A 275 5.25 2.84 -21.13
N ALA A 276 4.63 3.66 -20.28
CA ALA A 276 3.19 3.94 -20.31
C ALA A 276 2.76 4.70 -21.58
N LEU A 277 3.56 5.67 -22.04
CA LEU A 277 3.35 6.35 -23.32
C LEU A 277 3.43 5.39 -24.50
N THR A 278 4.39 4.47 -24.48
CA THR A 278 4.55 3.45 -25.53
C THR A 278 3.35 2.49 -25.52
N ALA A 279 2.93 2.00 -24.36
CA ALA A 279 1.75 1.14 -24.23
C ALA A 279 0.50 1.81 -24.79
N SER A 280 0.26 3.05 -24.36
CA SER A 280 -0.87 3.84 -24.84
C SER A 280 -0.80 4.11 -26.35
N GLY A 281 0.37 4.49 -26.85
CA GLY A 281 0.60 4.77 -28.27
C GLY A 281 0.38 3.54 -29.13
N PHE A 282 0.88 2.40 -28.71
CA PHE A 282 0.73 1.14 -29.43
C PHE A 282 -0.71 0.63 -29.40
N ALA A 283 -1.34 0.52 -28.24
CA ALA A 283 -2.68 -0.03 -28.09
C ALA A 283 -3.75 0.86 -28.71
N GLN A 284 -3.62 2.19 -28.59
CA GLN A 284 -4.58 3.16 -29.12
C GLN A 284 -4.26 3.63 -30.54
N ARG A 285 -3.24 3.07 -31.20
CA ARG A 285 -2.81 3.45 -32.54
C ARG A 285 -2.45 4.93 -32.68
N LYS A 286 -1.75 5.48 -31.66
CA LYS A 286 -1.33 6.89 -31.59
C LYS A 286 0.20 7.02 -31.61
N PRO A 287 0.82 6.99 -32.80
CA PRO A 287 2.27 7.02 -32.91
C PRO A 287 2.92 8.30 -32.37
N GLU A 288 2.17 9.42 -32.26
CA GLU A 288 2.62 10.65 -31.62
C GLU A 288 3.00 10.45 -30.14
N ARG A 289 2.33 9.53 -29.42
CA ARG A 289 2.69 9.17 -28.05
C ARG A 289 4.00 8.39 -28.01
N ILE A 290 4.23 7.53 -29.01
CA ILE A 290 5.49 6.79 -29.13
C ILE A 290 6.63 7.75 -29.48
N ALA A 291 6.39 8.75 -30.31
CA ALA A 291 7.38 9.79 -30.60
C ALA A 291 7.75 10.60 -29.33
N THR A 292 6.75 10.90 -28.50
CA THR A 292 6.98 11.54 -27.18
C THR A 292 7.78 10.62 -26.27
N ALA A 293 7.45 9.32 -26.18
CA ALA A 293 8.19 8.33 -25.42
C ALA A 293 9.67 8.26 -25.84
N ARG A 294 9.93 8.24 -27.17
CA ARG A 294 11.30 8.26 -27.71
C ARG A 294 12.05 9.52 -27.30
N SER A 295 11.44 10.68 -27.42
CA SER A 295 12.08 11.96 -27.06
C SER A 295 12.45 12.00 -25.58
N ARG A 296 11.59 11.48 -24.69
CA ARG A 296 11.89 11.36 -23.25
C ARG A 296 13.04 10.39 -22.99
N LEU A 297 13.02 9.22 -23.63
CA LEU A 297 14.08 8.24 -23.46
C LEU A 297 15.44 8.78 -23.90
N LEU A 298 15.49 9.51 -25.00
CA LEU A 298 16.71 10.19 -25.46
C LEU A 298 17.20 11.26 -24.46
N ALA A 299 16.26 12.01 -23.86
CA ALA A 299 16.61 13.04 -22.89
C ALA A 299 17.08 12.48 -21.54
N SER A 300 16.76 11.22 -21.20
CA SER A 300 17.13 10.60 -19.92
C SER A 300 18.65 10.40 -19.76
N GLY A 301 19.42 10.35 -20.85
CA GLY A 301 20.89 10.18 -20.84
C GLY A 301 21.36 8.83 -20.27
N GLN A 302 20.47 7.84 -20.11
CA GLN A 302 20.85 6.51 -19.61
C GLN A 302 21.66 5.73 -20.63
N ALA A 303 22.60 4.89 -20.17
CA ALA A 303 23.56 4.21 -21.04
C ALA A 303 22.90 3.09 -21.86
N ASP A 304 22.16 2.19 -21.31
CA ASP A 304 21.74 0.94 -21.96
C ASP A 304 20.34 1.00 -22.61
N ILE A 305 19.98 2.15 -23.17
CA ILE A 305 18.65 2.39 -23.77
C ILE A 305 18.53 2.01 -25.25
N GLN A 306 19.64 1.69 -25.91
CA GLN A 306 19.69 1.48 -27.37
C GLN A 306 18.70 0.40 -27.88
N PRO A 307 18.55 -0.78 -27.21
CA PRO A 307 17.57 -1.77 -27.66
C PRO A 307 16.13 -1.27 -27.56
N LEU A 308 15.82 -0.45 -26.55
CA LEU A 308 14.51 0.15 -26.38
C LEU A 308 14.25 1.25 -27.41
N LEU A 309 15.27 2.09 -27.69
CA LEU A 309 15.21 3.07 -28.78
C LEU A 309 15.00 2.38 -30.12
N ALA A 310 15.64 1.24 -30.36
CA ALA A 310 15.41 0.46 -31.56
C ALA A 310 13.93 0.04 -31.73
N CYS A 311 13.29 -0.42 -30.65
CA CYS A 311 11.87 -0.73 -30.66
C CYS A 311 11.01 0.51 -30.97
N LEU A 312 11.30 1.66 -30.31
CA LEU A 312 10.56 2.90 -30.56
C LEU A 312 10.76 3.44 -31.99
N HIS A 313 11.99 3.37 -32.53
CA HIS A 313 12.25 3.69 -33.94
C HIS A 313 11.49 2.77 -34.89
N LEU A 314 11.46 1.45 -34.61
CA LEU A 314 10.69 0.50 -35.41
C LEU A 314 9.20 0.86 -35.43
N LEU A 315 8.60 1.12 -34.25
CA LEU A 315 7.19 1.48 -34.13
C LEU A 315 6.85 2.82 -34.82
N LEU A 316 7.84 3.69 -35.01
CA LEU A 316 7.73 4.94 -35.78
C LEU A 316 8.11 4.77 -37.25
N GLY A 317 8.32 3.55 -37.73
CA GLY A 317 8.67 3.27 -39.13
C GLY A 317 10.06 3.68 -39.57
N GLN A 318 10.93 4.03 -38.63
CA GLN A 318 12.32 4.44 -38.87
C GLN A 318 13.23 3.20 -38.85
N VAL A 319 13.15 2.39 -39.91
CA VAL A 319 13.77 1.04 -39.94
C VAL A 319 15.30 1.10 -39.89
N ASP A 320 15.93 2.02 -40.63
CA ASP A 320 17.38 2.12 -40.69
C ASP A 320 17.98 2.53 -39.34
N GLU A 321 17.38 3.49 -38.66
CA GLU A 321 17.75 3.91 -37.30
C GLU A 321 17.49 2.80 -36.29
N ALA A 322 16.39 2.06 -36.43
CA ALA A 322 16.02 0.95 -35.55
C ALA A 322 17.03 -0.21 -35.67
N GLU A 323 17.42 -0.63 -36.89
CA GLU A 323 18.42 -1.67 -37.14
C GLU A 323 19.81 -1.23 -36.62
N THR A 324 20.17 0.03 -36.82
CA THR A 324 21.43 0.58 -36.33
C THR A 324 21.50 0.57 -34.82
N ALA A 325 20.47 1.09 -34.14
CA ALA A 325 20.40 1.12 -32.69
C ALA A 325 20.39 -0.30 -32.08
N PHE A 326 19.67 -1.24 -32.71
CA PHE A 326 19.62 -2.63 -32.25
C PHE A 326 20.97 -3.33 -32.38
N THR A 327 21.64 -3.19 -33.55
CA THR A 327 22.91 -3.85 -33.83
C THR A 327 24.04 -3.32 -32.95
N GLN A 328 24.09 -1.99 -32.74
CA GLN A 328 25.15 -1.36 -31.96
C GLN A 328 24.95 -1.47 -30.46
N GLY A 329 23.69 -1.43 -29.99
CA GLY A 329 23.34 -1.31 -28.56
C GLY A 329 22.91 -2.61 -27.90
N SER A 330 22.64 -3.69 -28.63
CA SER A 330 22.19 -4.93 -28.00
C SER A 330 23.35 -5.73 -27.38
N SER A 331 23.13 -6.26 -26.18
CA SER A 331 24.05 -7.18 -25.54
C SER A 331 24.21 -8.49 -26.36
N ALA A 332 25.29 -9.24 -26.11
CA ALA A 332 25.51 -10.53 -26.76
C ALA A 332 24.34 -11.51 -26.48
N GLU A 333 23.73 -11.43 -25.28
CA GLU A 333 22.59 -12.26 -24.89
C GLU A 333 21.33 -11.91 -25.71
N ILE A 334 21.02 -10.62 -25.85
CA ILE A 334 19.87 -10.14 -26.64
C ILE A 334 20.05 -10.58 -28.10
N ARG A 335 21.24 -10.41 -28.66
CA ARG A 335 21.54 -10.82 -30.05
C ARG A 335 21.39 -12.32 -30.23
N SER A 336 21.97 -13.14 -29.34
CA SER A 336 21.87 -14.60 -29.44
C SER A 336 20.42 -15.10 -29.30
N TRP A 337 19.62 -14.40 -28.48
CA TRP A 337 18.20 -14.68 -28.35
C TRP A 337 17.44 -14.32 -29.65
N ALA A 338 17.69 -13.14 -30.21
CA ALA A 338 17.03 -12.64 -31.41
C ALA A 338 17.37 -13.46 -32.66
N GLN A 339 18.59 -14.01 -32.74
CA GLN A 339 19.05 -14.89 -33.86
C GLN A 339 18.17 -16.15 -34.04
N ARG A 340 17.43 -16.57 -33.00
CA ARG A 340 16.46 -17.67 -33.12
C ARG A 340 15.29 -17.33 -34.05
N ALA A 341 15.00 -16.05 -34.27
CA ALA A 341 13.94 -15.60 -35.16
C ALA A 341 14.33 -15.58 -36.65
N GLY A 342 15.61 -15.82 -36.95
CA GLY A 342 16.15 -15.87 -38.31
C GLY A 342 17.46 -15.09 -38.47
N GLU A 343 18.01 -15.10 -39.69
CA GLU A 343 19.26 -14.39 -40.03
C GLU A 343 19.03 -12.91 -40.40
N ASP A 344 17.79 -12.54 -40.78
CA ASP A 344 17.46 -11.17 -41.17
C ASP A 344 17.41 -10.23 -39.94
N PRO A 345 18.21 -9.14 -39.90
CA PRO A 345 18.25 -8.20 -38.80
C PRO A 345 16.86 -7.58 -38.45
N LEU A 346 16.05 -7.30 -39.48
CA LEU A 346 14.71 -6.76 -39.26
C LEU A 346 13.77 -7.79 -38.58
N ALA A 347 13.87 -9.06 -38.97
CA ALA A 347 13.09 -10.12 -38.32
C ALA A 347 13.52 -10.32 -36.87
N GLN A 348 14.81 -10.23 -36.56
CA GLN A 348 15.32 -10.27 -35.20
C GLN A 348 14.80 -9.10 -34.34
N LEU A 349 14.84 -7.89 -34.88
CA LEU A 349 14.33 -6.70 -34.22
C LEU A 349 12.80 -6.76 -34.01
N CYS A 350 12.03 -7.22 -35.00
CA CYS A 350 10.60 -7.42 -34.86
C CYS A 350 10.26 -8.45 -33.77
N ALA A 351 11.00 -9.55 -33.68
CA ALA A 351 10.82 -10.54 -32.65
C ALA A 351 11.13 -9.96 -31.26
N TYR A 352 12.22 -9.21 -31.13
CA TYR A 352 12.58 -8.54 -29.88
C TYR A 352 11.55 -7.49 -29.47
N CYS A 353 11.12 -6.65 -30.39
CA CYS A 353 10.10 -5.62 -30.12
C CYS A 353 8.76 -6.24 -29.67
N ARG A 354 8.34 -7.32 -30.34
CA ARG A 354 7.11 -8.06 -29.98
C ARG A 354 7.22 -8.64 -28.55
N ASP A 355 8.32 -9.28 -28.23
CA ASP A 355 8.58 -9.86 -26.92
C ASP A 355 8.65 -8.78 -25.82
N TRP A 356 9.33 -7.66 -26.08
CA TRP A 356 9.37 -6.52 -25.19
C TRP A 356 7.99 -5.89 -24.95
N LEU A 357 7.21 -5.67 -26.02
CA LEU A 357 5.83 -5.17 -25.90
C LEU A 357 4.98 -6.10 -25.06
N ALA A 358 5.04 -7.41 -25.31
CA ALA A 358 4.20 -8.40 -24.63
C ALA A 358 4.55 -8.57 -23.14
N ARG A 359 5.82 -8.48 -22.77
CA ARG A 359 6.26 -8.76 -21.39
C ARG A 359 6.43 -7.51 -20.53
N ASP A 360 6.92 -6.42 -21.11
CA ASP A 360 7.40 -5.28 -20.32
C ASP A 360 6.53 -4.02 -20.52
N VAL A 361 5.86 -3.88 -21.67
CA VAL A 361 5.15 -2.65 -22.04
C VAL A 361 3.64 -2.77 -21.84
N LEU A 362 3.00 -3.76 -22.44
CA LEU A 362 1.54 -3.89 -22.44
C LEU A 362 0.94 -4.36 -21.11
N PRO A 363 1.58 -5.22 -20.32
CA PRO A 363 1.04 -5.63 -19.03
C PRO A 363 1.08 -4.52 -17.96
N GLY A 364 0.20 -4.62 -16.99
CA GLY A 364 0.23 -3.76 -15.79
C GLY A 364 -0.63 -2.50 -15.89
N TYR A 365 -1.63 -2.50 -16.76
CA TYR A 365 -2.66 -1.44 -16.85
C TYR A 365 -4.05 -2.06 -16.75
N ARG A 366 -4.92 -1.41 -15.98
CA ARG A 366 -6.28 -1.91 -15.73
C ARG A 366 -7.20 -1.82 -16.95
N ASP A 367 -6.95 -0.85 -17.82
CA ASP A 367 -7.80 -0.47 -18.98
C ASP A 367 -7.19 -0.86 -20.31
N LEU A 368 -6.10 -1.63 -20.32
CA LEU A 368 -5.39 -1.97 -21.54
C LEU A 368 -5.29 -3.50 -21.65
N ASP A 369 -6.00 -4.02 -22.67
CA ASP A 369 -5.96 -5.41 -23.07
C ASP A 369 -5.63 -5.44 -24.57
N ALA A 370 -4.35 -5.53 -24.90
CA ALA A 370 -3.87 -5.49 -26.27
C ALA A 370 -2.73 -6.50 -26.48
N ASP A 371 -2.86 -7.26 -27.55
CA ASP A 371 -1.79 -8.14 -28.00
C ASP A 371 -0.66 -7.37 -28.70
N ALA A 372 0.57 -7.86 -28.56
CA ALA A 372 1.74 -7.30 -29.22
C ALA A 372 1.79 -7.64 -30.73
N ASP A 373 0.72 -7.31 -31.44
CA ASP A 373 0.58 -7.55 -32.89
C ASP A 373 1.09 -6.35 -33.68
N LEU A 374 2.35 -6.47 -34.14
CA LEU A 374 2.99 -5.45 -34.98
C LEU A 374 2.33 -5.31 -36.35
N GLU A 375 1.76 -6.40 -36.90
CA GLU A 375 1.13 -6.37 -38.21
C GLU A 375 -0.16 -5.57 -38.15
N ALA A 376 -1.01 -5.84 -37.14
CA ALA A 376 -2.22 -5.07 -36.89
C ALA A 376 -1.92 -3.59 -36.58
N TYR A 377 -0.80 -3.32 -35.88
CA TYR A 377 -0.36 -1.96 -35.62
C TYR A 377 -0.01 -1.20 -36.91
N PHE A 378 0.82 -1.78 -37.77
CA PHE A 378 1.23 -1.14 -39.02
C PHE A 378 0.15 -1.16 -40.12
N ALA A 379 -0.86 -2.02 -40.02
CA ALA A 379 -2.00 -2.03 -40.94
C ALA A 379 -3.04 -0.93 -40.64
N ASP A 380 -2.97 -0.34 -39.44
CA ASP A 380 -3.90 0.70 -39.02
C ASP A 380 -3.76 1.99 -39.83
N ARG A 381 -4.89 2.63 -40.18
CA ARG A 381 -4.95 3.82 -41.04
C ARG A 381 -4.28 5.05 -40.41
N ASP A 382 -4.49 5.24 -39.09
CA ASP A 382 -3.96 6.41 -38.39
C ASP A 382 -2.45 6.31 -38.26
N VAL A 383 -1.96 5.09 -37.98
CA VAL A 383 -0.52 4.80 -37.96
C VAL A 383 0.10 5.03 -39.35
N GLN A 384 -0.53 4.51 -40.41
CA GLN A 384 -0.04 4.72 -41.79
C GLN A 384 -0.06 6.20 -42.18
N ALA A 385 -1.08 6.94 -41.82
CA ALA A 385 -1.19 8.37 -42.11
C ALA A 385 -0.09 9.18 -41.41
N TYR A 386 0.28 8.77 -40.20
CA TYR A 386 1.39 9.38 -39.46
C TYR A 386 2.76 9.06 -40.09
N LEU A 387 2.96 7.84 -40.51
CA LEU A 387 4.24 7.38 -41.09
C LEU A 387 4.48 7.90 -42.52
N ASP A 388 3.44 8.09 -43.34
CA ASP A 388 3.52 8.55 -44.73
C ASP A 388 4.15 9.93 -44.94
N PRO A 389 3.91 10.96 -44.12
CA PRO A 389 4.59 12.24 -44.23
C PRO A 389 6.12 12.14 -44.07
N TRP A 390 6.59 11.26 -43.19
CA TRP A 390 8.01 11.00 -43.01
C TRP A 390 8.63 10.31 -44.22
N LEU A 391 7.91 9.36 -44.82
CA LEU A 391 8.31 8.72 -46.06
C LEU A 391 8.36 9.72 -47.23
N ARG A 392 7.48 10.73 -47.26
CA ARG A 392 7.54 11.81 -48.27
C ARG A 392 8.77 12.70 -48.10
N ILE A 393 9.16 13.02 -46.88
CA ILE A 393 10.36 13.84 -46.60
C ILE A 393 11.62 13.07 -46.98
N CYS A 394 11.72 11.78 -46.64
CA CYS A 394 12.82 10.93 -47.06
C CYS A 394 12.87 10.71 -48.60
N ARG A 395 11.72 10.68 -49.30
CA ARG A 395 11.63 10.60 -50.76
C ARG A 395 12.11 11.87 -51.48
N LEU A 396 11.95 13.04 -50.83
CA LEU A 396 12.47 14.29 -51.40
C LEU A 396 14.00 14.40 -51.24
N SER A 397 14.61 13.67 -50.32
CA SER A 397 16.07 13.58 -50.16
C SER A 397 16.73 12.51 -51.06
N LEU A 398 15.95 11.54 -51.55
CA LEU A 398 16.38 10.46 -52.43
C LEU A 398 15.54 10.44 -53.72
N ALA A 399 15.82 11.38 -54.60
CA ALA A 399 15.21 11.35 -55.95
C ALA A 399 15.53 10.01 -56.65
N SER A 400 14.42 9.33 -57.08
CA SER A 400 14.38 8.19 -57.98
C SER A 400 14.82 6.80 -57.44
N GLY A 401 13.88 6.10 -56.77
CA GLY A 401 13.97 4.65 -56.54
C GLY A 401 12.57 4.07 -56.15
N PRO A 402 12.26 2.82 -56.52
CA PRO A 402 10.93 2.21 -56.25
C PRO A 402 10.72 2.04 -54.76
N GLY A 403 9.49 2.30 -54.34
CA GLY A 403 8.91 2.35 -52.99
C GLY A 403 9.59 1.62 -51.83
N PRO A 404 9.34 2.05 -50.60
CA PRO A 404 10.23 1.71 -49.46
C PRO A 404 10.45 0.21 -49.33
N ALA A 405 11.72 -0.20 -49.27
CA ALA A 405 12.13 -1.59 -49.24
C ALA A 405 11.56 -2.40 -48.08
N TRP A 406 11.20 -1.71 -46.97
CA TRP A 406 10.65 -2.33 -45.78
C TRP A 406 9.22 -2.90 -45.95
N THR A 407 8.33 -2.22 -46.67
CA THR A 407 6.99 -2.76 -46.95
C THR A 407 7.01 -4.02 -47.79
N ARG A 408 8.06 -4.17 -48.62
CA ARG A 408 8.32 -5.38 -49.39
C ARG A 408 9.03 -6.46 -48.57
N ARG A 409 9.94 -6.09 -47.68
CA ARG A 409 10.59 -7.00 -46.73
C ARG A 409 9.54 -7.59 -45.76
N PHE A 410 8.69 -6.76 -45.18
CA PHE A 410 7.61 -7.17 -44.27
C PHE A 410 6.63 -8.14 -44.92
N ARG A 411 6.22 -7.87 -46.18
CA ARG A 411 5.35 -8.76 -46.97
C ARG A 411 5.98 -10.06 -47.43
N ARG A 412 7.31 -10.11 -47.61
CA ARG A 412 8.02 -11.35 -48.00
C ARG A 412 8.16 -12.32 -46.86
N HIS A 413 8.38 -11.84 -45.65
CA HIS A 413 8.57 -12.70 -44.46
C HIS A 413 7.29 -13.44 -44.08
N ASN A 414 6.11 -12.83 -44.27
CA ASN A 414 4.81 -13.43 -43.95
C ASN A 414 4.22 -14.36 -45.03
N ARG A 415 4.88 -14.51 -46.19
CA ARG A 415 4.43 -15.46 -47.23
C ARG A 415 5.11 -16.81 -47.18
N GLY A 416 5.98 -17.05 -46.23
CA GLY A 416 6.81 -18.26 -46.15
C GLY A 416 6.16 -19.45 -45.42
N GLU A 417 5.06 -19.29 -44.71
CA GLU A 417 4.38 -20.39 -44.04
C GLU A 417 2.89 -20.39 -44.31
N GLY A 418 2.52 -20.80 -45.52
CA GLY A 418 1.17 -21.05 -45.93
C GLY A 418 0.71 -22.46 -45.52
N GLY A 419 0.32 -22.61 -44.28
CA GLY A 419 -0.48 -23.72 -43.79
C GLY A 419 -1.88 -23.19 -43.46
N SER A 420 -2.88 -23.46 -44.30
CA SER A 420 -4.30 -23.19 -44.05
C SER A 420 -4.72 -23.87 -42.75
N PRO A 421 -5.21 -23.16 -41.74
CA PRO A 421 -6.03 -23.80 -40.72
C PRO A 421 -7.51 -23.67 -41.12
N ALA A 422 -8.17 -24.83 -41.12
CA ALA A 422 -9.59 -25.00 -41.23
C ALA A 422 -10.35 -24.18 -40.20
N SER A 423 -11.44 -23.56 -40.64
CA SER A 423 -12.39 -22.82 -39.78
C SER A 423 -13.02 -23.75 -38.74
N PRO A 424 -13.06 -23.39 -37.48
CA PRO A 424 -14.02 -23.99 -36.56
C PRO A 424 -15.29 -23.15 -36.50
N GLU A 425 -16.37 -23.88 -36.60
CA GLU A 425 -17.76 -23.44 -36.51
C GLU A 425 -18.08 -22.64 -35.26
N ARG A 426 -18.86 -21.61 -35.44
CA ARG A 426 -19.53 -20.83 -34.38
C ARG A 426 -20.52 -21.75 -33.63
N SER A 427 -20.29 -21.99 -32.39
CA SER A 427 -21.35 -22.31 -31.45
C SER A 427 -21.41 -21.25 -30.36
N GLY A 428 -22.52 -20.54 -30.33
CA GLY A 428 -22.80 -19.51 -29.35
C GLY A 428 -23.05 -20.10 -27.98
N ARG A 429 -22.51 -19.43 -26.97
CA ARG A 429 -23.09 -19.44 -25.61
C ARG A 429 -22.90 -18.09 -24.96
N ARG A 430 -24.03 -17.44 -24.75
CA ARG A 430 -24.19 -16.30 -23.84
C ARG A 430 -23.97 -16.82 -22.40
N GLY A 431 -23.21 -16.11 -21.61
CA GLY A 431 -23.13 -16.35 -20.19
C GLY A 431 -22.42 -15.17 -19.53
N ALA A 432 -23.23 -14.35 -18.86
CA ALA A 432 -22.81 -13.24 -18.01
C ALA A 432 -22.04 -13.75 -16.79
N GLY A 433 -21.10 -12.95 -16.28
CA GLY A 433 -20.49 -13.16 -14.96
C GLY A 433 -19.12 -12.51 -14.90
N GLY A 434 -19.11 -11.18 -14.62
CA GLY A 434 -17.89 -10.49 -14.21
C GLY A 434 -17.47 -10.93 -12.82
N GLY A 435 -16.40 -11.70 -12.73
CA GLY A 435 -15.64 -11.95 -11.51
C GLY A 435 -14.21 -11.56 -11.80
N GLY A 436 -13.78 -10.43 -11.26
CA GLY A 436 -12.37 -10.08 -11.22
C GLY A 436 -11.59 -11.10 -10.38
N PRO A 437 -10.32 -11.36 -10.66
CA PRO A 437 -9.55 -12.35 -9.93
C PRO A 437 -9.42 -11.95 -8.46
N ASP A 438 -9.64 -12.94 -7.59
CA ASP A 438 -9.47 -12.88 -6.15
C ASP A 438 -8.01 -12.50 -5.81
N PRO A 439 -7.75 -11.54 -4.92
CA PRO A 439 -6.38 -11.09 -4.61
C PRO A 439 -5.49 -12.15 -3.93
N ALA A 440 -6.00 -13.36 -3.70
CA ALA A 440 -5.26 -14.45 -3.06
C ALA A 440 -4.52 -15.40 -4.03
N GLU A 441 -4.71 -15.29 -5.35
CA GLU A 441 -4.18 -16.28 -6.32
C GLU A 441 -3.06 -15.78 -7.25
N LEU A 442 -2.47 -14.62 -7.00
CA LEU A 442 -1.30 -14.19 -7.77
C LEU A 442 -0.02 -14.74 -7.13
N ALA A 443 0.41 -15.90 -7.63
CA ALA A 443 1.73 -16.47 -7.37
C ALA A 443 2.84 -15.46 -7.73
N PRO A 444 3.96 -15.42 -6.98
CA PRO A 444 5.04 -14.47 -7.24
C PRO A 444 5.68 -14.79 -8.59
N PHE A 445 5.56 -13.87 -9.54
CA PHE A 445 6.28 -13.91 -10.80
C PHE A 445 7.77 -13.71 -10.53
N SER A 446 8.54 -14.78 -10.58
CA SER A 446 9.99 -14.74 -10.59
C SER A 446 10.48 -14.31 -11.98
N GLY A 447 10.68 -13.03 -12.16
CA GLY A 447 11.19 -12.42 -13.37
C GLY A 447 12.02 -11.19 -13.04
N ASN A 448 13.05 -11.36 -12.20
CA ASN A 448 14.08 -10.34 -11.95
C ASN A 448 14.97 -10.21 -13.19
N ARG A 449 14.60 -9.36 -14.16
CA ARG A 449 15.54 -8.97 -15.24
C ARG A 449 15.64 -7.47 -15.49
N TRP A 450 14.91 -6.64 -14.76
CA TRP A 450 15.01 -5.19 -14.87
C TRP A 450 14.96 -4.53 -13.49
N ALA A 451 16.02 -4.74 -12.71
CA ALA A 451 16.38 -3.79 -11.67
C ALA A 451 17.15 -2.65 -12.36
N PRO A 452 16.91 -1.37 -12.02
CA PRO A 452 17.79 -0.29 -12.46
C PRO A 452 19.23 -0.64 -12.01
N PRO A 453 20.27 -0.27 -12.79
CA PRO A 453 21.65 -0.52 -12.39
C PRO A 453 21.90 0.11 -11.04
N GLY A 454 22.20 -0.72 -10.04
CA GLY A 454 22.61 -0.25 -8.71
C GLY A 454 23.91 0.55 -8.85
N PRO A 455 24.20 1.48 -7.93
CA PRO A 455 25.40 2.29 -7.99
C PRO A 455 26.64 1.38 -8.06
N ASP A 456 27.47 1.71 -9.02
CA ASP A 456 28.73 1.01 -9.39
C ASP A 456 29.58 0.67 -8.15
N ARG A 457 29.70 -0.60 -7.83
CA ARG A 457 30.55 -1.14 -6.76
C ARG A 457 32.03 -1.31 -7.17
N SER A 458 32.45 -0.75 -8.31
CA SER A 458 33.80 -0.95 -8.84
C SER A 458 34.92 -0.08 -8.23
N GLN A 459 34.64 0.76 -7.21
CA GLN A 459 35.67 1.61 -6.58
C GLN A 459 35.95 1.30 -5.11
N ARG A 460 35.95 0.04 -4.68
CA ARG A 460 36.61 -0.36 -3.41
C ARG A 460 37.30 -1.71 -3.54
N ARG A 461 38.41 -1.75 -4.25
CA ARG A 461 39.45 -2.76 -4.05
C ARG A 461 40.68 -2.09 -3.47
N GLY A 462 40.80 -2.12 -2.16
CA GLY A 462 42.06 -1.98 -1.43
C GLY A 462 42.65 -3.38 -1.18
N PRO A 463 43.99 -3.55 -1.07
CA PRO A 463 44.65 -4.83 -1.13
C PRO A 463 44.43 -5.68 0.13
N ALA A 464 44.28 -6.97 -0.08
CA ALA A 464 44.22 -7.99 0.96
C ALA A 464 45.56 -8.18 1.65
N PRO A 465 45.60 -8.41 2.97
CA PRO A 465 46.75 -9.11 3.59
C PRO A 465 46.39 -10.57 3.95
N GLY A 466 47.41 -11.36 3.82
CA GLY A 466 47.51 -12.79 3.76
C GLY A 466 47.06 -13.59 4.98
N ALA A 467 46.98 -14.86 4.72
CA ALA A 467 46.63 -15.99 5.56
C ALA A 467 47.47 -16.15 6.83
N GLY A 468 46.84 -16.56 7.93
CA GLY A 468 47.53 -17.05 9.11
C GLY A 468 46.52 -17.60 10.12
N GLY A 469 46.58 -18.90 10.35
CA GLY A 469 45.64 -19.72 11.08
C GLY A 469 45.64 -19.58 12.60
N GLY A 470 44.61 -20.20 13.23
CA GLY A 470 44.80 -20.84 14.54
C GLY A 470 43.87 -20.39 15.66
N ILE A 471 42.87 -21.24 15.96
CA ILE A 471 42.51 -21.71 17.32
C ILE A 471 41.74 -20.75 18.26
N CYS A 472 40.48 -21.07 18.59
CA CYS A 472 39.79 -20.80 19.86
C CYS A 472 40.56 -21.41 21.09
N PRO A 473 40.41 -20.91 22.38
CA PRO A 473 39.16 -21.08 23.11
C PRO A 473 38.85 -20.02 24.24
N ALA A 474 37.56 -20.07 24.70
CA ALA A 474 37.02 -19.91 26.08
C ALA A 474 37.19 -18.61 26.87
N ALA A 475 36.04 -18.16 27.41
CA ALA A 475 35.85 -17.23 28.54
C ALA A 475 36.48 -17.74 29.85
N PRO A 476 36.66 -16.91 30.93
CA PRO A 476 35.54 -16.50 31.76
C PRO A 476 35.66 -15.13 32.51
N ALA A 477 34.53 -14.76 33.10
CA ALA A 477 34.14 -13.85 34.15
C ALA A 477 35.16 -13.22 35.11
N ALA A 478 34.84 -12.01 35.59
CA ALA A 478 34.57 -11.63 36.99
C ALA A 478 35.17 -10.29 37.45
N HIS A 479 34.29 -9.50 38.07
CA HIS A 479 34.47 -8.69 39.31
C HIS A 479 35.43 -7.46 39.37
N ALA A 480 34.90 -6.29 39.64
CA ALA A 480 34.84 -5.63 40.96
C ALA A 480 34.90 -4.09 40.84
N ASP A 481 33.95 -3.46 41.44
CA ASP A 481 33.88 -2.13 42.02
C ASP A 481 34.91 -2.01 43.20
N PRO A 482 35.14 -0.88 43.92
CA PRO A 482 34.68 0.51 43.81
C PRO A 482 35.70 1.60 44.33
N ARG A 483 35.18 2.88 44.48
CA ARG A 483 35.67 3.99 45.37
C ARG A 483 36.79 4.89 44.78
N GLY A 484 36.56 6.19 44.81
CA GLY A 484 36.47 7.18 45.80
C GLY A 484 36.87 8.57 45.36
N ALA A 485 36.18 9.48 45.93
CA ALA A 485 36.54 10.74 46.56
C ALA A 485 36.85 11.99 45.74
N GLN A 486 35.94 12.95 45.81
CA GLN A 486 35.97 14.21 46.57
C GLN A 486 36.73 15.43 46.00
N ALA A 487 36.00 16.52 46.07
CA ALA A 487 36.40 17.93 46.34
C ALA A 487 36.77 18.76 45.10
N GLY A 488 36.26 19.94 44.88
CA GLY A 488 35.66 20.98 45.68
C GLY A 488 35.60 22.30 44.91
N ARG A 489 34.62 23.07 45.31
CA ARG A 489 34.59 24.55 45.45
C ARG A 489 34.36 25.50 44.29
N GLN A 490 33.23 26.16 44.45
CA GLN A 490 32.99 27.63 44.51
C GLN A 490 33.09 28.39 43.18
N ALA A 491 32.04 28.95 42.76
CA ALA A 491 31.23 30.15 43.09
C ALA A 491 31.59 31.34 42.22
N ARG A 492 30.59 31.84 41.54
CA ARG A 492 30.08 33.23 41.56
C ARG A 492 29.27 33.55 40.32
N ASN A 493 28.02 33.88 40.57
CA ASN A 493 27.24 34.86 39.82
C ASN A 493 27.81 36.26 40.16
N PRO A 494 27.50 37.35 39.48
CA PRO A 494 26.19 37.76 38.95
C PRO A 494 26.16 38.59 37.65
N ASP A 495 24.91 38.80 37.17
CA ASP A 495 24.37 39.96 36.44
C ASP A 495 24.86 40.28 34.99
N ALA A 496 24.01 40.04 34.03
CA ALA A 496 23.29 41.05 33.20
C ALA A 496 22.25 40.30 32.36
#